data_f950373340296ec355c06a91ebbda201
#
_entry.id   f950373340296ec355c06a91ebbda201
#
_cell.length_a   1.000
_cell.length_b   1.000
_cell.length_c   1.000
_cell.angle_alpha   90.00
_cell.angle_beta   90.00
_cell.angle_gamma   90.00
#
_symmetry.space_group_name_H-M   'P 1'
#
loop_
_entity.id
_entity.type
_entity.pdbx_description
1 polymer ?
#
loop_
_entity_poly.entity_id
_entity_poly.type
_entity_poly.pdbx_seq_one_letter_code
_entity_poly.pdbx_strand_id
1 'polypeptide(L)'
;EKATKIKGVCLHHDLGPLGAAVNLRATERQLEIMKEMGCNAIRTSHNPPSIELLELCDKMGLMVQVEAFDEWKNGKCVNGYNTLFDKWAEKDLTDLIRRDRNHPCVIMWSIGNELREQDQKEGGQIARFLSDIVHREDPTRPSTAGYNNHIGAIINGLADAVDLVGFNYKHYDYQTQHEN
;
A
#
# COMPACT_ATOMS: atom_id res chain seq x y z
N GLU A 1 4.98 24.44 8.89
CA GLU A 1 4.28 23.29 8.26
C GLU A 1 2.98 23.02 9.02
N LYS A 2 1.92 22.67 8.33
CA LYS A 2 0.63 22.37 8.95
C LYS A 2 0.42 20.87 8.97
N ALA A 3 0.20 20.29 10.16
CA ALA A 3 -0.15 18.88 10.28
C ALA A 3 -1.46 18.58 9.52
N THR A 4 -1.45 17.55 8.71
CA THR A 4 -2.61 17.12 7.91
C THR A 4 -3.02 15.72 8.33
N LYS A 5 -4.27 15.56 8.76
CA LYS A 5 -4.84 14.26 9.04
C LYS A 5 -5.23 13.58 7.72
N ILE A 6 -4.73 12.38 7.48
CA ILE A 6 -5.13 11.55 6.34
C ILE A 6 -6.51 10.95 6.63
N LYS A 7 -7.46 11.23 5.75
CA LYS A 7 -8.82 10.70 5.78
C LYS A 7 -9.07 10.01 4.45
N GLY A 8 -8.88 8.70 4.39
CA GLY A 8 -8.89 7.96 3.14
C GLY A 8 -9.77 6.73 3.17
N VAL A 9 -9.91 6.14 2.00
CA VAL A 9 -10.58 4.86 1.77
C VAL A 9 -9.68 3.93 0.98
N CYS A 10 -9.96 2.63 1.10
CA CYS A 10 -9.35 1.61 0.24
C CYS A 10 -10.16 1.46 -1.04
N LEU A 11 -9.49 1.47 -2.19
CA LEU A 11 -10.09 1.15 -3.49
C LEU A 11 -9.48 -0.16 -4.01
N HIS A 12 -10.31 -1.15 -4.26
CA HIS A 12 -9.92 -2.52 -4.62
C HIS A 12 -9.90 -2.77 -6.13
N HIS A 13 -9.67 -1.72 -6.94
CA HIS A 13 -9.61 -1.80 -8.39
C HIS A 13 -10.86 -2.47 -8.99
N ASP A 14 -12.02 -2.04 -8.56
CA ASP A 14 -13.33 -2.54 -8.97
C ASP A 14 -14.24 -1.38 -9.38
N LEU A 15 -14.81 -1.48 -10.57
CA LEU A 15 -15.77 -0.53 -11.13
C LEU A 15 -17.18 -1.15 -11.28
N GLY A 16 -17.56 -2.04 -10.38
CA GLY A 16 -18.87 -2.71 -10.38
C GLY A 16 -19.07 -3.57 -11.63
N PRO A 17 -20.06 -3.29 -12.49
CA PRO A 17 -20.31 -4.10 -13.69
C PRO A 17 -19.14 -4.20 -14.67
N LEU A 18 -18.18 -3.28 -14.59
CA LEU A 18 -16.98 -3.27 -15.43
C LEU A 18 -15.85 -4.14 -14.86
N GLY A 19 -15.99 -4.62 -13.62
CA GLY A 19 -14.96 -5.37 -12.92
C GLY A 19 -13.65 -4.58 -12.81
N ALA A 20 -12.55 -5.21 -13.16
CA ALA A 20 -11.20 -4.59 -13.12
C ALA A 20 -10.84 -3.83 -14.41
N ALA A 21 -11.76 -3.63 -15.36
CA ALA A 21 -11.49 -2.86 -16.55
C ALA A 21 -11.34 -1.36 -16.21
N VAL A 22 -10.26 -0.74 -16.69
CA VAL A 22 -10.04 0.70 -16.48
C VAL A 22 -10.99 1.49 -17.38
N ASN A 23 -11.80 2.36 -16.76
CA ASN A 23 -12.64 3.31 -17.44
C ASN A 23 -12.49 4.68 -16.80
N LEU A 24 -11.89 5.63 -17.51
CA LEU A 24 -11.53 6.93 -16.99
C LEU A 24 -12.71 7.66 -16.30
N ARG A 25 -13.88 7.72 -16.95
CA ARG A 25 -15.04 8.43 -16.38
C ARG A 25 -15.62 7.72 -15.14
N ALA A 26 -15.61 6.40 -15.12
CA ALA A 26 -16.06 5.64 -13.96
C ALA A 26 -15.10 5.82 -12.77
N THR A 27 -13.79 5.81 -13.02
CA THR A 27 -12.77 6.08 -11.99
C THR A 27 -12.90 7.52 -11.46
N GLU A 28 -13.05 8.50 -12.35
CA GLU A 28 -13.27 9.90 -11.97
C GLU A 28 -14.52 10.04 -11.08
N ARG A 29 -15.62 9.38 -11.44
CA ARG A 29 -16.84 9.38 -10.61
C ARG A 29 -16.62 8.77 -9.22
N GLN A 30 -15.87 7.70 -9.10
CA GLN A 30 -15.51 7.15 -7.77
C GLN A 30 -14.77 8.21 -6.94
N LEU A 31 -13.77 8.87 -7.52
CA LEU A 31 -12.99 9.89 -6.83
C LEU A 31 -13.83 11.14 -6.46
N GLU A 32 -14.75 11.56 -7.32
CA GLU A 32 -15.73 12.60 -7.01
C GLU A 32 -16.53 12.27 -5.76
N ILE A 33 -17.09 11.06 -5.68
CA ILE A 33 -17.85 10.58 -4.52
C ILE A 33 -16.97 10.55 -3.25
N MET A 34 -15.72 10.07 -3.35
CA MET A 34 -14.80 10.06 -2.20
C MET A 34 -14.54 11.48 -1.69
N LYS A 35 -14.35 12.44 -2.57
CA LYS A 35 -14.18 13.84 -2.19
C LYS A 35 -15.44 14.43 -1.55
N GLU A 36 -16.62 14.13 -2.08
CA GLU A 36 -17.91 14.53 -1.48
C GLU A 36 -18.08 13.98 -0.08
N MET A 37 -17.61 12.76 0.19
CA MET A 37 -17.56 12.16 1.54
C MET A 37 -16.55 12.85 2.48
N GLY A 38 -15.71 13.74 1.99
CA GLY A 38 -14.67 14.42 2.76
C GLY A 38 -13.33 13.68 2.81
N CYS A 39 -13.10 12.71 1.92
CA CYS A 39 -11.80 12.06 1.80
C CYS A 39 -10.76 12.99 1.17
N ASN A 40 -9.53 12.89 1.65
CA ASN A 40 -8.36 13.56 1.08
C ASN A 40 -7.27 12.58 0.62
N ALA A 41 -7.52 11.27 0.77
CA ALA A 41 -6.57 10.23 0.41
C ALA A 41 -7.24 8.94 -0.07
N ILE A 42 -6.47 8.13 -0.79
CA ILE A 42 -6.84 6.79 -1.28
C ILE A 42 -5.70 5.83 -1.01
N ARG A 43 -6.03 4.59 -0.64
CA ARG A 43 -5.11 3.46 -0.66
C ARG A 43 -5.49 2.53 -1.80
N THR A 44 -4.53 2.20 -2.66
CA THR A 44 -4.75 1.24 -3.76
C THR A 44 -4.62 -0.19 -3.25
N SER A 45 -5.73 -0.75 -2.79
CA SER A 45 -5.80 -2.06 -2.15
C SER A 45 -6.04 -3.16 -3.18
N HIS A 46 -5.29 -4.16 -3.25
CA HIS A 46 -3.99 -4.45 -2.66
C HIS A 46 -3.04 -4.76 -3.82
N ASN A 47 -2.90 -3.82 -4.73
CA ASN A 47 -2.19 -3.98 -6.00
C ASN A 47 -1.83 -2.63 -6.62
N PRO A 48 -0.91 -2.61 -7.60
CA PRO A 48 -0.54 -1.40 -8.33
C PRO A 48 -1.75 -0.69 -8.96
N PRO A 49 -1.84 0.64 -8.84
CA PRO A 49 -2.92 1.41 -9.48
C PRO A 49 -2.77 1.48 -10.99
N SER A 50 -3.87 1.80 -11.68
CA SER A 50 -3.78 2.27 -13.06
C SER A 50 -3.18 3.68 -13.12
N ILE A 51 -2.54 4.02 -14.25
CA ILE A 51 -1.97 5.36 -14.46
C ILE A 51 -3.08 6.41 -14.42
N GLU A 52 -4.23 6.11 -14.99
CA GLU A 52 -5.40 7.00 -15.03
C GLU A 52 -5.90 7.37 -13.62
N LEU A 53 -5.82 6.45 -12.66
CA LEU A 53 -6.17 6.74 -11.28
C LEU A 53 -5.23 7.79 -10.68
N LEU A 54 -3.93 7.64 -10.88
CA LEU A 54 -2.94 8.59 -10.35
C LEU A 54 -3.04 9.95 -11.02
N GLU A 55 -3.22 10.00 -12.34
CA GLU A 55 -3.45 11.26 -13.08
C GLU A 55 -4.70 12.01 -12.58
N LEU A 56 -5.77 11.29 -12.29
CA LEU A 56 -6.96 11.87 -11.70
C LEU A 56 -6.72 12.36 -10.27
N CYS A 57 -6.01 11.59 -9.44
CA CYS A 57 -5.66 12.00 -8.08
C CYS A 57 -4.79 13.26 -8.08
N ASP A 58 -3.81 13.36 -8.99
CA ASP A 58 -3.01 14.58 -9.17
C ASP A 58 -3.89 15.79 -9.49
N LYS A 59 -4.81 15.66 -10.45
CA LYS A 59 -5.74 16.73 -10.85
C LYS A 59 -6.72 17.12 -9.76
N MET A 60 -7.22 16.14 -9.01
CA MET A 60 -8.27 16.34 -8.01
C MET A 60 -7.70 16.66 -6.62
N GLY A 61 -6.39 16.59 -6.41
CA GLY A 61 -5.74 16.88 -5.14
C GLY A 61 -6.01 15.83 -4.07
N LEU A 62 -6.01 14.54 -4.44
CA LEU A 62 -6.12 13.41 -3.53
C LEU A 62 -4.74 12.81 -3.29
N MET A 63 -4.37 12.56 -2.04
CA MET A 63 -3.16 11.83 -1.69
C MET A 63 -3.35 10.33 -1.97
N VAL A 64 -2.27 9.63 -2.34
CA VAL A 64 -2.34 8.19 -2.63
C VAL A 64 -1.27 7.43 -1.88
N GLN A 65 -1.70 6.43 -1.12
CA GLN A 65 -0.85 5.34 -0.68
C GLN A 65 -0.88 4.26 -1.75
N VAL A 66 0.22 4.12 -2.49
CA VAL A 66 0.36 3.09 -3.53
C VAL A 66 0.79 1.78 -2.88
N GLU A 67 0.00 0.72 -3.08
CA GLU A 67 0.30 -0.61 -2.57
C GLU A 67 0.71 -1.56 -3.68
N ALA A 68 1.82 -2.27 -3.47
CA ALA A 68 2.41 -3.14 -4.49
C ALA A 68 1.86 -4.56 -4.46
N PHE A 69 1.71 -5.13 -3.24
CA PHE A 69 1.43 -6.54 -3.05
C PHE A 69 0.36 -6.79 -1.99
N ASP A 70 -0.57 -7.72 -2.26
CA ASP A 70 -1.47 -8.25 -1.24
C ASP A 70 -0.82 -9.39 -0.44
N GLU A 71 0.05 -10.15 -1.08
CA GLU A 71 0.74 -11.31 -0.49
C GLU A 71 2.20 -11.37 -0.95
N TRP A 72 3.03 -12.09 -0.18
CA TRP A 72 4.41 -12.37 -0.55
C TRP A 72 4.59 -13.84 -0.93
N LYS A 73 5.50 -14.57 -0.26
CA LYS A 73 5.81 -15.98 -0.55
C LYS A 73 4.70 -16.93 -0.12
N ASN A 74 4.01 -16.61 0.98
CA ASN A 74 2.94 -17.42 1.52
C ASN A 74 1.58 -16.94 1.00
N GLY A 75 1.09 -17.63 -0.03
CA GLY A 75 -0.11 -17.24 -0.77
C GLY A 75 -1.39 -17.24 0.06
N LYS A 76 -2.25 -16.27 -0.18
CA LYS A 76 -3.61 -16.17 0.37
C LYS A 76 -4.63 -16.90 -0.48
N CYS A 77 -4.37 -17.02 -1.77
CA CYS A 77 -5.28 -17.64 -2.72
C CYS A 77 -4.55 -18.57 -3.70
N VAL A 78 -5.32 -19.41 -4.38
CA VAL A 78 -4.79 -20.28 -5.45
C VAL A 78 -4.37 -19.40 -6.63
N ASN A 79 -3.17 -19.65 -7.18
CA ASN A 79 -2.58 -18.89 -8.28
C ASN A 79 -2.38 -17.39 -7.96
N GLY A 80 -2.14 -17.07 -6.68
CA GLY A 80 -1.80 -15.73 -6.25
C GLY A 80 -0.39 -15.30 -6.65
N TYR A 81 -0.02 -14.07 -6.30
CA TYR A 81 1.29 -13.51 -6.62
C TYR A 81 2.45 -14.26 -5.95
N ASN A 82 2.18 -15.00 -4.88
CA ASN A 82 3.16 -15.83 -4.19
C ASN A 82 3.93 -16.78 -5.13
N THR A 83 3.29 -17.26 -6.20
CA THR A 83 3.91 -18.14 -7.20
C THR A 83 4.96 -17.43 -8.06
N LEU A 84 4.94 -16.11 -8.09
CA LEU A 84 5.83 -15.24 -8.85
C LEU A 84 6.82 -14.47 -7.97
N PHE A 85 6.56 -14.39 -6.66
CA PHE A 85 7.24 -13.48 -5.74
C PHE A 85 8.77 -13.59 -5.80
N ASP A 86 9.32 -14.77 -5.65
CA ASP A 86 10.78 -14.96 -5.63
C ASP A 86 11.48 -14.51 -6.91
N LYS A 87 10.79 -14.58 -8.04
CA LYS A 87 11.34 -14.24 -9.35
C LYS A 87 11.11 -12.78 -9.74
N TRP A 88 9.99 -12.19 -9.31
CA TRP A 88 9.49 -10.95 -9.90
C TRP A 88 9.36 -9.79 -8.90
N ALA A 89 9.33 -10.04 -7.59
CA ALA A 89 9.02 -8.99 -6.61
C ALA A 89 9.95 -7.76 -6.70
N GLU A 90 11.27 -7.97 -6.83
CA GLU A 90 12.20 -6.84 -6.97
C GLU A 90 11.94 -6.05 -8.25
N LYS A 91 11.77 -6.76 -9.37
CA LYS A 91 11.54 -6.11 -10.66
C LYS A 91 10.21 -5.36 -10.66
N ASP A 92 9.15 -5.99 -10.21
CA ASP A 92 7.81 -5.41 -10.25
C ASP A 92 7.69 -4.21 -9.31
N LEU A 93 8.28 -4.27 -8.11
CA LEU A 93 8.32 -3.13 -7.19
C LEU A 93 9.17 -1.97 -7.75
N THR A 94 10.33 -2.29 -8.33
CA THR A 94 11.18 -1.30 -8.99
C THR A 94 10.44 -0.60 -10.14
N ASP A 95 9.82 -1.37 -11.02
CA ASP A 95 9.09 -0.85 -12.17
C ASP A 95 7.88 0.00 -11.73
N LEU A 96 7.14 -0.43 -10.70
CA LEU A 96 6.04 0.33 -10.11
C LEU A 96 6.52 1.70 -9.61
N ILE A 97 7.57 1.72 -8.77
CA ILE A 97 8.07 2.97 -8.20
C ILE A 97 8.58 3.90 -9.30
N ARG A 98 9.34 3.39 -10.26
CA ARG A 98 9.87 4.19 -11.38
C ARG A 98 8.78 4.75 -12.26
N ARG A 99 7.69 4.01 -12.47
CA ARG A 99 6.52 4.48 -13.21
C ARG A 99 5.81 5.62 -12.49
N ASP A 100 5.62 5.49 -11.17
CA ASP A 100 4.66 6.31 -10.42
C ASP A 100 5.28 7.39 -9.53
N ARG A 101 6.60 7.36 -9.24
CA ARG A 101 7.25 8.31 -8.31
C ARG A 101 7.19 9.78 -8.72
N ASN A 102 6.87 10.07 -9.98
CA ASN A 102 6.71 11.45 -10.46
C ASN A 102 5.28 11.98 -10.30
N HIS A 103 4.33 11.16 -9.80
CA HIS A 103 3.01 11.64 -9.44
C HIS A 103 3.05 12.35 -8.08
N PRO A 104 2.72 13.66 -8.00
CA PRO A 104 2.72 14.39 -6.73
C PRO A 104 1.67 13.88 -5.72
N CYS A 105 0.63 13.19 -6.18
CA CYS A 105 -0.36 12.57 -5.29
C CYS A 105 0.19 11.42 -4.47
N VAL A 106 1.22 10.71 -4.93
CA VAL A 106 1.82 9.57 -4.20
C VAL A 106 2.56 10.09 -2.97
N ILE A 107 2.16 9.62 -1.78
CA ILE A 107 2.74 10.08 -0.51
C ILE A 107 3.51 8.99 0.24
N MET A 108 3.24 7.72 -0.04
CA MET A 108 3.94 6.57 0.56
C MET A 108 3.78 5.31 -0.29
N TRP A 109 4.68 4.36 -0.07
CA TRP A 109 4.72 3.06 -0.76
C TRP A 109 4.40 1.94 0.21
N SER A 110 3.32 1.21 -0.03
CA SER A 110 2.97 0.04 0.76
C SER A 110 3.51 -1.23 0.10
N ILE A 111 4.34 -1.96 0.84
CA ILE A 111 5.00 -3.17 0.37
C ILE A 111 4.19 -4.45 0.63
N GLY A 112 3.06 -4.35 1.33
CA GLY A 112 2.23 -5.51 1.59
C GLY A 112 1.02 -5.27 2.47
N ASN A 113 0.11 -6.24 2.46
CA ASN A 113 -1.12 -6.22 3.24
C ASN A 113 -1.36 -7.55 3.93
N GLU A 114 -1.60 -7.53 5.25
CA GLU A 114 -2.03 -8.70 6.04
C GLU A 114 -1.28 -10.00 5.72
N LEU A 115 0.03 -9.87 5.66
CA LEU A 115 0.94 -10.90 5.18
C LEU A 115 0.91 -12.13 6.10
N ARG A 116 1.00 -13.33 5.55
CA ARG A 116 1.12 -14.55 6.35
C ARG A 116 2.47 -14.67 7.03
N GLU A 117 3.45 -13.89 6.58
CA GLU A 117 4.79 -13.79 7.16
C GLU A 117 4.85 -12.96 8.45
N GLN A 118 3.74 -12.36 8.92
CA GLN A 118 3.70 -11.52 10.11
C GLN A 118 4.13 -12.24 11.41
N ASP A 119 3.99 -13.57 11.46
CA ASP A 119 4.39 -14.40 12.58
C ASP A 119 5.49 -15.42 12.23
N GLN A 120 6.12 -15.25 11.06
CA GLN A 120 7.16 -16.15 10.56
C GLN A 120 8.54 -15.50 10.64
N LYS A 121 9.56 -16.33 10.87
CA LYS A 121 10.93 -15.87 11.09
C LYS A 121 11.52 -15.04 9.94
N GLU A 122 11.13 -15.33 8.69
CA GLU A 122 11.61 -14.66 7.50
C GLU A 122 10.88 -13.33 7.21
N GLY A 123 9.76 -13.04 7.89
CA GLY A 123 8.93 -11.86 7.59
C GLY A 123 9.70 -10.55 7.65
N GLY A 124 10.48 -10.34 8.71
CA GLY A 124 11.31 -9.13 8.84
C GLY A 124 12.40 -9.01 7.78
N GLN A 125 12.95 -10.12 7.30
CA GLN A 125 13.98 -10.10 6.24
C GLN A 125 13.37 -9.71 4.89
N ILE A 126 12.19 -10.26 4.56
CA ILE A 126 11.47 -9.95 3.33
C ILE A 126 11.03 -8.48 3.35
N ALA A 127 10.49 -8.00 4.46
CA ALA A 127 10.09 -6.61 4.62
C ALA A 127 11.27 -5.65 4.40
N ARG A 128 12.42 -5.94 5.01
CA ARG A 128 13.64 -5.14 4.84
C ARG A 128 14.10 -5.11 3.39
N PHE A 129 14.15 -6.27 2.73
CA PHE A 129 14.50 -6.36 1.32
C PHE A 129 13.59 -5.47 0.45
N LEU A 130 12.28 -5.50 0.66
CA LEU A 130 11.33 -4.68 -0.12
C LEU A 130 11.41 -3.19 0.25
N SER A 131 11.60 -2.86 1.53
CA SER A 131 11.77 -1.49 2.00
C SER A 131 13.07 -0.86 1.46
N ASP A 132 14.16 -1.64 1.38
CA ASP A 132 15.42 -1.21 0.76
C ASP A 132 15.25 -0.88 -0.72
N ILE A 133 14.39 -1.61 -1.45
CA ILE A 133 14.04 -1.28 -2.84
C ILE A 133 13.28 0.04 -2.90
N VAL A 134 12.32 0.26 -2.00
CA VAL A 134 11.58 1.54 -1.93
C VAL A 134 12.56 2.70 -1.73
N HIS A 135 13.44 2.62 -0.74
CA HIS A 135 14.41 3.68 -0.44
C HIS A 135 15.43 3.90 -1.56
N ARG A 136 15.83 2.84 -2.25
CA ARG A 136 16.72 2.92 -3.40
C ARG A 136 16.09 3.65 -4.58
N GLU A 137 14.82 3.38 -4.86
CA GLU A 137 14.12 3.92 -6.05
C GLU A 137 13.43 5.26 -5.78
N ASP A 138 12.99 5.51 -4.53
CA ASP A 138 12.39 6.77 -4.10
C ASP A 138 12.75 7.09 -2.64
N PRO A 139 13.89 7.73 -2.37
CA PRO A 139 14.31 8.09 -1.01
C PRO A 139 13.48 9.23 -0.39
N THR A 140 12.49 9.76 -1.09
CA THR A 140 11.72 10.93 -0.66
C THR A 140 10.41 10.57 0.03
N ARG A 141 9.96 9.32 -0.12
CA ARG A 141 8.69 8.85 0.43
C ARG A 141 8.88 7.62 1.31
N PRO A 142 8.12 7.50 2.41
CA PRO A 142 8.25 6.38 3.33
C PRO A 142 7.66 5.09 2.76
N SER A 143 8.23 3.97 3.22
CA SER A 143 7.67 2.64 3.08
C SER A 143 6.67 2.34 4.20
N THR A 144 5.67 1.51 3.92
CA THR A 144 4.67 1.04 4.89
C THR A 144 4.17 -0.36 4.54
N ALA A 145 3.47 -1.00 5.46
CA ALA A 145 2.66 -2.20 5.20
C ALA A 145 1.48 -2.27 6.19
N GLY A 146 0.38 -2.89 5.78
CA GLY A 146 -0.79 -3.07 6.62
C GLY A 146 -0.76 -4.40 7.38
N TYR A 147 -0.86 -4.35 8.71
CA TYR A 147 -0.80 -5.53 9.59
C TYR A 147 -2.12 -5.78 10.31
N ASN A 148 -2.63 -7.02 10.22
CA ASN A 148 -3.72 -7.52 11.05
C ASN A 148 -3.23 -8.35 12.24
N ASN A 149 -1.96 -8.79 12.23
CA ASN A 149 -1.23 -9.40 13.35
C ASN A 149 -0.02 -8.52 13.72
N HIS A 150 -0.27 -7.32 14.24
CA HIS A 150 0.78 -6.35 14.55
C HIS A 150 1.75 -6.85 15.62
N ILE A 151 1.30 -7.65 16.62
CA ILE A 151 2.17 -8.23 17.64
C ILE A 151 3.19 -9.17 17.00
N GLY A 152 2.74 -10.06 16.11
CA GLY A 152 3.64 -10.93 15.35
C GLY A 152 4.63 -10.14 14.50
N ALA A 153 4.17 -9.09 13.83
CA ALA A 153 5.00 -8.23 13.00
C ALA A 153 6.07 -7.46 13.81
N ILE A 154 5.77 -7.07 15.05
CA ILE A 154 6.75 -6.45 15.96
C ILE A 154 7.79 -7.50 16.40
N ILE A 155 7.34 -8.65 16.88
CA ILE A 155 8.23 -9.70 17.43
C ILE A 155 9.22 -10.22 16.37
N ASN A 156 8.82 -10.36 15.12
CA ASN A 156 9.70 -10.88 14.07
C ASN A 156 10.50 -9.80 13.32
N GLY A 157 10.38 -8.53 13.72
CA GLY A 157 11.11 -7.40 13.14
C GLY A 157 10.57 -6.92 11.80
N LEU A 158 9.35 -7.34 11.41
CA LEU A 158 8.71 -6.88 10.19
C LEU A 158 8.25 -5.42 10.33
N ALA A 159 7.73 -5.04 11.50
CA ALA A 159 7.36 -3.66 11.80
C ALA A 159 8.58 -2.72 11.79
N ASP A 160 9.73 -3.17 12.26
CA ASP A 160 10.99 -2.38 12.27
C ASP A 160 11.61 -2.20 10.88
N ALA A 161 11.13 -2.95 9.89
CA ALA A 161 11.67 -2.91 8.53
C ALA A 161 10.99 -1.85 7.64
N VAL A 162 9.92 -1.22 8.09
CA VAL A 162 9.19 -0.17 7.38
C VAL A 162 9.26 1.15 8.14
N ASP A 163 9.12 2.27 7.44
CA ASP A 163 9.14 3.60 8.06
C ASP A 163 7.86 3.91 8.83
N LEU A 164 6.72 3.39 8.36
CA LEU A 164 5.41 3.60 8.96
C LEU A 164 4.68 2.27 9.12
N VAL A 165 4.21 1.99 10.32
CA VAL A 165 3.43 0.79 10.62
C VAL A 165 1.95 1.04 10.37
N GLY A 166 1.33 0.24 9.51
CA GLY A 166 -0.11 0.29 9.23
C GLY A 166 -0.88 -0.73 10.08
N PHE A 167 -1.83 -0.26 10.88
CA PHE A 167 -2.69 -1.14 11.69
C PHE A 167 -4.01 -1.38 10.99
N ASN A 168 -4.28 -2.61 10.57
CA ASN A 168 -5.57 -3.00 10.07
C ASN A 168 -6.50 -3.42 11.22
N TYR A 169 -7.72 -2.86 11.27
CA TYR A 169 -8.82 -3.18 12.22
C TYR A 169 -8.59 -2.80 13.69
N LYS A 170 -7.37 -2.77 14.19
CA LYS A 170 -7.03 -2.69 15.62
C LYS A 170 -6.65 -1.28 16.06
N HIS A 171 -7.47 -0.30 15.74
CA HIS A 171 -7.25 1.10 16.10
C HIS A 171 -7.20 1.35 17.63
N TYR A 172 -7.82 0.48 18.41
CA TYR A 172 -7.81 0.54 19.87
C TYR A 172 -6.44 0.21 20.51
N ASP A 173 -5.55 -0.41 19.73
CA ASP A 173 -4.20 -0.75 20.20
C ASP A 173 -3.16 0.36 19.93
N TYR A 174 -3.51 1.43 19.21
CA TYR A 174 -2.57 2.48 18.81
C TYR A 174 -1.81 3.09 19.97
N GLN A 175 -2.51 3.46 21.06
CA GLN A 175 -1.88 4.09 22.21
C GLN A 175 -0.86 3.17 22.86
N THR A 176 -1.23 1.91 23.11
CA THR A 176 -0.35 0.91 23.72
C THR A 176 0.89 0.63 22.88
N GLN A 177 0.73 0.60 21.55
CA GLN A 177 1.85 0.34 20.64
C GLN A 177 2.76 1.55 20.43
N HIS A 178 2.26 2.75 20.67
CA HIS A 178 3.06 3.99 20.58
C HIS A 178 3.88 4.27 21.85
N GLU A 179 3.46 3.75 22.98
CA GLU A 179 4.12 3.93 24.28
C GLU A 179 5.22 2.88 24.56
N ASN A 180 5.31 1.81 23.77
CA ASN A 180 6.30 0.71 23.87
C ASN A 180 7.27 0.71 22.71
#